data_1b01483722bcbc9b8c295a2c0c6a786a
#
_entry.id   1b01483722bcbc9b8c295a2c0c6a786a
#
_cell.length_a   1.000
_cell.length_b   1.000
_cell.length_c   1.000
_cell.angle_alpha   90.00
_cell.angle_beta   90.00
_cell.angle_gamma   90.00
#
_symmetry.space_group_name_H-M   'P 1'
#
loop_
_entity.id
_entity.type
_entity.pdbx_description
1 polymer ?
#
loop_
_entity_poly.entity_id
_entity_poly.type
_entity_poly.pdbx_seq_one_letter_code
_entity_poly.pdbx_strand_id
1 'polypeptide(L)'
;MISFLINHGLKNKKCLSIDLFDYIIDDDIFEKRNLERKVIFAGNIAKAPFLSRMCFMKNRDFILELYGPNYDKNNITAEFINYNGILDPIDIVHKLNGSFGLIWDGDSIDKCDGKFGEYLKYNNPFKLSMYIAAGLPIICWSKSATAIFVEKNNIGFCINSLEEISRIFENINENDYERIKLNVEKI
;
A
#
# COMPACT_ATOMS: atom_id res chain seq x y z
N MET A 1 14.72 2.86 -12.71
CA MET A 1 15.95 2.21 -12.17
C MET A 1 16.91 1.79 -13.29
N ILE A 2 16.54 0.92 -14.24
CA ILE A 2 17.45 0.42 -15.30
C ILE A 2 18.09 1.57 -16.09
N SER A 3 17.31 2.53 -16.58
CA SER A 3 17.83 3.70 -17.32
C SER A 3 18.83 4.52 -16.50
N PHE A 4 18.57 4.67 -15.19
CA PHE A 4 19.51 5.32 -14.28
C PHE A 4 20.83 4.57 -14.20
N LEU A 5 20.79 3.25 -14.01
CA LEU A 5 22.00 2.41 -13.92
C LEU A 5 22.81 2.43 -15.23
N ILE A 6 22.14 2.38 -16.39
CA ILE A 6 22.79 2.46 -17.70
C ILE A 6 23.52 3.80 -17.86
N ASN A 7 22.84 4.92 -17.49
CA ASN A 7 23.43 6.26 -17.58
C ASN A 7 24.59 6.48 -16.59
N HIS A 8 24.66 5.70 -15.50
CA HIS A 8 25.71 5.75 -14.49
C HIS A 8 26.76 4.64 -14.60
N GLY A 9 26.94 4.08 -15.79
CA GLY A 9 28.08 3.23 -16.08
C GLY A 9 27.79 1.73 -16.19
N LEU A 10 26.55 1.29 -16.05
CA LEU A 10 26.18 -0.11 -16.29
C LEU A 10 26.10 -0.37 -17.80
N LYS A 11 27.25 -0.47 -18.46
CA LYS A 11 27.34 -0.75 -19.91
C LYS A 11 27.48 -2.26 -20.13
N ASN A 12 26.92 -2.73 -21.24
CA ASN A 12 27.07 -4.12 -21.73
C ASN A 12 26.59 -5.21 -20.76
N LYS A 13 25.63 -4.92 -19.89
CA LYS A 13 24.95 -5.88 -19.02
C LYS A 13 23.48 -6.02 -19.40
N LYS A 14 23.00 -7.26 -19.44
CA LYS A 14 21.56 -7.52 -19.57
C LYS A 14 20.87 -7.17 -18.26
N CYS A 15 19.93 -6.21 -18.30
CA CYS A 15 19.12 -5.81 -17.17
C CYS A 15 17.69 -6.31 -17.37
N LEU A 16 17.14 -6.93 -16.36
CA LEU A 16 15.73 -7.33 -16.31
C LEU A 16 15.05 -6.56 -15.18
N SER A 17 13.85 -6.07 -15.45
CA SER A 17 13.00 -5.49 -14.41
C SER A 17 12.13 -6.60 -13.82
N ILE A 18 12.08 -6.67 -12.50
CA ILE A 18 11.12 -7.49 -11.77
C ILE A 18 10.04 -6.51 -11.28
N ASP A 19 8.86 -6.60 -11.86
CA ASP A 19 7.77 -5.67 -11.55
C ASP A 19 7.12 -6.01 -10.21
N LEU A 20 7.11 -7.29 -9.84
CA LEU A 20 6.50 -7.81 -8.62
C LEU A 20 7.40 -8.90 -8.03
N PHE A 21 7.54 -8.93 -6.71
CA PHE A 21 8.17 -10.06 -6.00
C PHE A 21 7.14 -11.17 -5.79
N ASP A 22 7.58 -12.42 -5.83
CA ASP A 22 6.71 -13.53 -5.47
C ASP A 22 6.33 -13.46 -3.99
N TYR A 23 5.07 -13.77 -3.69
CA TYR A 23 4.57 -13.99 -2.34
C TYR A 23 3.87 -15.36 -2.32
N ILE A 24 4.56 -16.34 -1.77
CA ILE A 24 4.08 -17.72 -1.77
C ILE A 24 3.06 -17.88 -0.62
N ILE A 25 1.87 -18.35 -0.96
CA ILE A 25 0.82 -18.72 -0.02
C ILE A 25 0.46 -20.20 -0.25
N ASP A 26 0.11 -20.89 0.81
CA ASP A 26 -0.17 -22.34 0.75
C ASP A 26 -1.56 -22.65 0.17
N ASP A 27 -2.49 -21.69 0.20
CA ASP A 27 -3.86 -21.83 -0.25
C ASP A 27 -4.27 -20.72 -1.20
N ASP A 28 -4.96 -21.07 -2.31
CA ASP A 28 -5.56 -20.11 -3.27
C ASP A 28 -6.86 -19.48 -2.73
N ILE A 29 -6.97 -19.27 -1.44
CA ILE A 29 -8.20 -18.78 -0.82
C ILE A 29 -8.16 -17.25 -0.73
N PHE A 30 -8.70 -16.58 -1.74
CA PHE A 30 -9.07 -15.18 -1.60
C PHE A 30 -10.28 -15.07 -0.66
N GLU A 31 -10.08 -14.50 0.52
CA GLU A 31 -11.21 -14.22 1.40
C GLU A 31 -12.19 -13.25 0.71
N LYS A 32 -13.48 -13.54 0.85
CA LYS A 32 -14.51 -12.63 0.33
C LYS A 32 -14.45 -11.30 1.07
N ARG A 33 -13.99 -10.26 0.39
CA ARG A 33 -13.89 -8.90 0.92
C ARG A 33 -15.04 -8.04 0.41
N ASN A 34 -15.63 -7.28 1.31
CA ASN A 34 -16.64 -6.29 0.98
C ASN A 34 -16.02 -4.89 0.98
N LEU A 35 -16.70 -3.94 0.34
CA LEU A 35 -16.30 -2.55 0.39
C LEU A 35 -16.64 -1.97 1.77
N GLU A 36 -15.62 -1.76 2.59
CA GLU A 36 -15.70 -1.07 3.87
C GLU A 36 -14.78 0.14 3.83
N ARG A 37 -15.10 1.18 4.61
CA ARG A 37 -14.23 2.36 4.73
C ARG A 37 -13.01 2.05 5.61
N LYS A 38 -12.27 1.01 5.23
CA LYS A 38 -11.08 0.53 5.92
C LYS A 38 -9.90 0.41 4.95
N VAL A 39 -8.80 1.01 5.34
CA VAL A 39 -7.52 0.95 4.63
C VAL A 39 -6.51 0.25 5.54
N ILE A 40 -5.69 -0.62 4.97
CA ILE A 40 -4.70 -1.40 5.70
C ILE A 40 -3.31 -0.82 5.47
N PHE A 41 -2.57 -0.58 6.53
CA PHE A 41 -1.12 -0.41 6.46
C PHE A 41 -0.44 -1.53 7.25
N ALA A 42 0.34 -2.36 6.56
CA ALA A 42 1.10 -3.44 7.16
C ALA A 42 2.60 -3.27 6.88
N GLY A 43 3.41 -3.24 7.93
CA GLY A 43 4.86 -3.07 7.82
C GLY A 43 5.54 -2.58 9.08
N ASN A 44 6.83 -2.27 8.99
CA ASN A 44 7.56 -1.72 10.11
C ASN A 44 7.15 -0.25 10.36
N ILE A 45 6.42 -0.02 11.45
CA ILE A 45 5.80 1.26 11.80
C ILE A 45 6.87 2.33 12.06
N ALA A 46 8.04 1.97 12.58
CA ALA A 46 9.15 2.91 12.77
C ALA A 46 9.67 3.53 11.46
N LYS A 47 9.37 2.93 10.30
CA LYS A 47 9.72 3.47 8.98
C LYS A 47 8.59 4.30 8.34
N ALA A 48 7.51 4.56 9.07
CA ALA A 48 6.33 5.26 8.62
C ALA A 48 6.01 6.50 9.47
N PRO A 49 6.88 7.51 9.53
CA PRO A 49 6.68 8.72 10.35
C PRO A 49 5.40 9.49 10.00
N PHE A 50 4.89 9.36 8.75
CA PHE A 50 3.63 9.97 8.34
C PHE A 50 2.44 9.59 9.24
N LEU A 51 2.47 8.40 9.87
CA LEU A 51 1.40 7.92 10.76
C LEU A 51 1.18 8.87 11.94
N SER A 52 2.24 9.45 12.50
CA SER A 52 2.11 10.44 13.57
C SER A 52 1.50 11.76 13.11
N ARG A 53 1.54 12.03 11.80
CA ARG A 53 0.97 13.24 11.19
C ARG A 53 -0.47 13.07 10.73
N MET A 54 -0.99 11.85 10.73
CA MET A 54 -2.37 11.58 10.31
C MET A 54 -3.41 12.24 11.23
N CYS A 55 -3.06 12.55 12.49
CA CYS A 55 -3.94 13.34 13.38
C CYS A 55 -4.25 14.74 12.83
N PHE A 56 -3.46 15.26 11.89
CA PHE A 56 -3.68 16.57 11.24
C PHE A 56 -4.53 16.50 9.96
N MET A 57 -4.90 15.31 9.51
CA MET A 57 -5.77 15.15 8.33
C MET A 57 -7.12 15.83 8.55
N LYS A 58 -7.63 16.45 7.50
CA LYS A 58 -8.96 17.14 7.51
C LYS A 58 -10.08 16.15 7.24
N ASN A 59 -9.87 15.24 6.28
CA ASN A 59 -10.83 14.23 5.86
C ASN A 59 -10.46 12.87 6.46
N ARG A 60 -11.32 12.32 7.34
CA ARG A 60 -11.02 11.15 8.19
C ARG A 60 -12.15 10.15 8.25
N ASP A 61 -12.99 10.06 7.23
CA ASP A 61 -14.14 9.18 7.22
C ASP A 61 -13.82 7.75 6.74
N PHE A 62 -12.65 7.28 7.11
CA PHE A 62 -12.19 5.91 6.97
C PHE A 62 -11.41 5.47 8.22
N ILE A 63 -11.23 4.19 8.39
CA ILE A 63 -10.39 3.59 9.43
C ILE A 63 -9.09 3.10 8.80
N LEU A 64 -7.96 3.42 9.42
CA LEU A 64 -6.68 2.82 9.09
C LEU A 64 -6.41 1.64 10.02
N GLU A 65 -6.46 0.44 9.47
CA GLU A 65 -6.08 -0.80 10.15
C GLU A 65 -4.57 -0.98 10.08
N LEU A 66 -3.89 -0.82 11.21
CA LEU A 66 -2.43 -0.77 11.30
C LEU A 66 -1.88 -2.09 11.85
N TYR A 67 -0.97 -2.71 11.10
CA TYR A 67 -0.30 -3.96 11.47
C TYR A 67 1.21 -3.81 11.41
N GLY A 68 1.91 -4.35 12.41
CA GLY A 68 3.37 -4.46 12.38
C GLY A 68 4.07 -4.04 13.66
N PRO A 69 5.40 -4.24 13.70
CA PRO A 69 6.20 -3.92 14.87
C PRO A 69 6.46 -2.42 15.02
N ASN A 70 6.88 -2.05 16.24
CA ASN A 70 7.32 -0.70 16.62
C ASN A 70 6.19 0.35 16.65
N TYR A 71 4.99 -0.06 17.02
CA TYR A 71 3.91 0.87 17.28
C TYR A 71 4.17 1.69 18.55
N ASP A 72 4.06 3.00 18.44
CA ASP A 72 4.15 3.93 19.56
C ASP A 72 2.83 4.69 19.73
N LYS A 73 2.04 4.28 20.70
CA LYS A 73 0.74 4.88 21.02
C LYS A 73 0.82 6.35 21.47
N ASN A 74 1.97 6.80 21.96
CA ASN A 74 2.15 8.19 22.40
C ASN A 74 2.43 9.12 21.20
N ASN A 75 2.92 8.58 20.10
CA ASN A 75 3.26 9.32 18.90
C ASN A 75 2.18 9.20 17.80
N ILE A 76 1.47 8.06 17.75
CA ILE A 76 0.40 7.82 16.78
C ILE A 76 -0.93 7.94 17.53
N THR A 77 -1.55 9.11 17.47
CA THR A 77 -2.70 9.50 18.29
C THR A 77 -3.99 9.75 17.50
N ALA A 78 -3.98 9.52 16.19
CA ALA A 78 -5.18 9.69 15.37
C ALA A 78 -6.25 8.63 15.73
N GLU A 79 -7.47 9.09 16.08
CA GLU A 79 -8.56 8.25 16.58
C GLU A 79 -9.08 7.23 15.55
N PHE A 80 -8.88 7.49 14.26
CA PHE A 80 -9.28 6.59 13.18
C PHE A 80 -8.21 5.54 12.83
N ILE A 81 -7.13 5.44 13.62
CA ILE A 81 -6.10 4.40 13.48
C ILE A 81 -6.34 3.30 14.51
N ASN A 82 -6.61 2.09 14.05
CA ASN A 82 -6.71 0.89 14.85
C ASN A 82 -5.42 0.09 14.76
N TYR A 83 -4.74 -0.12 15.87
CA TYR A 83 -3.56 -0.98 15.90
C TYR A 83 -3.95 -2.42 16.22
N ASN A 84 -3.65 -3.34 15.30
CA ASN A 84 -4.02 -4.74 15.37
C ASN A 84 -2.85 -5.69 15.72
N GLY A 85 -1.70 -5.13 16.10
CA GLY A 85 -0.55 -5.93 16.50
C GLY A 85 0.31 -6.41 15.34
N ILE A 86 1.07 -7.48 15.61
CA ILE A 86 1.99 -8.11 14.66
C ILE A 86 1.37 -9.42 14.22
N LEU A 87 1.31 -9.64 12.92
CA LEU A 87 0.86 -10.91 12.35
C LEU A 87 2.08 -11.73 11.88
N ASP A 88 1.93 -13.05 11.93
CA ASP A 88 2.90 -13.96 11.35
C ASP A 88 2.94 -13.78 9.82
N PRO A 89 4.13 -13.78 9.18
CA PRO A 89 4.25 -13.63 7.73
C PRO A 89 3.49 -14.67 6.89
N ILE A 90 3.27 -15.87 7.43
CA ILE A 90 2.51 -16.92 6.72
C ILE A 90 1.01 -16.61 6.77
N ASP A 91 0.53 -16.15 7.92
CA ASP A 91 -0.91 -15.94 8.18
C ASP A 91 -1.40 -14.55 7.75
N ILE A 92 -0.50 -13.59 7.53
CA ILE A 92 -0.87 -12.18 7.38
C ILE A 92 -1.88 -11.96 6.25
N VAL A 93 -1.74 -12.66 5.13
CA VAL A 93 -2.62 -12.51 3.96
C VAL A 93 -4.07 -12.87 4.26
N HIS A 94 -4.30 -13.78 5.20
CA HIS A 94 -5.64 -14.24 5.64
C HIS A 94 -6.22 -13.39 6.77
N LYS A 95 -5.37 -12.66 7.51
CA LYS A 95 -5.78 -11.92 8.72
C LYS A 95 -5.90 -10.42 8.52
N LEU A 96 -5.48 -9.90 7.37
CA LEU A 96 -5.65 -8.48 7.05
C LEU A 96 -7.14 -8.16 6.86
N ASN A 97 -7.66 -7.20 7.61
CA ASN A 97 -9.07 -6.81 7.61
C ASN A 97 -9.26 -5.40 7.06
N GLY A 98 -9.74 -5.26 5.84
CA GLY A 98 -10.03 -3.99 5.18
C GLY A 98 -10.18 -4.16 3.67
N SER A 99 -10.48 -3.06 2.99
CA SER A 99 -10.80 -3.05 1.56
C SER A 99 -9.63 -2.68 0.67
N PHE A 100 -8.66 -1.94 1.18
CA PHE A 100 -7.50 -1.49 0.40
C PHE A 100 -6.21 -1.63 1.18
N GLY A 101 -5.14 -2.03 0.49
CA GLY A 101 -3.77 -1.99 1.01
C GLY A 101 -3.08 -0.68 0.67
N LEU A 102 -2.56 0.03 1.66
CA LEU A 102 -1.86 1.31 1.50
C LEU A 102 -0.36 1.10 1.31
N ILE A 103 0.17 1.63 0.20
CA ILE A 103 1.60 1.75 -0.07
C ILE A 103 1.99 3.22 0.00
N TRP A 104 2.47 3.60 1.17
CA TRP A 104 2.92 4.95 1.50
C TRP A 104 4.09 4.87 2.44
N ASP A 105 5.12 5.67 2.20
CA ASP A 105 6.27 5.80 3.09
C ASP A 105 6.72 7.27 3.11
N GLY A 106 7.51 7.65 4.12
CA GLY A 106 8.03 9.00 4.25
C GLY A 106 7.45 9.75 5.44
N ASP A 107 7.69 11.05 5.46
CA ASP A 107 7.48 11.88 6.64
C ASP A 107 6.17 12.70 6.59
N SER A 108 5.48 12.71 5.45
CA SER A 108 4.32 13.58 5.21
C SER A 108 3.07 12.81 4.79
N ILE A 109 1.91 13.39 5.08
CA ILE A 109 0.60 12.96 4.57
C ILE A 109 0.31 13.52 3.16
N ASP A 110 1.01 14.58 2.74
CA ASP A 110 0.77 15.27 1.47
C ASP A 110 1.57 14.67 0.31
N LYS A 111 2.63 13.93 0.60
CA LYS A 111 3.51 13.27 -0.39
C LYS A 111 4.40 12.25 0.28
N CYS A 112 4.91 11.29 -0.46
CA CYS A 112 6.01 10.45 -0.01
C CYS A 112 7.34 11.21 -0.15
N ASP A 113 7.85 11.72 0.94
CA ASP A 113 9.12 12.45 1.03
C ASP A 113 10.10 11.80 2.01
N GLY A 114 11.25 12.45 2.24
CA GLY A 114 12.30 11.88 3.04
C GLY A 114 12.96 10.66 2.39
N LYS A 115 13.87 10.02 3.10
CA LYS A 115 14.68 8.91 2.57
C LYS A 115 13.83 7.73 2.08
N PHE A 116 12.82 7.35 2.85
CA PHE A 116 11.97 6.20 2.53
C PHE A 116 10.94 6.53 1.46
N GLY A 117 10.34 7.72 1.49
CA GLY A 117 9.37 8.15 0.50
C GLY A 117 10.00 8.34 -0.88
N GLU A 118 11.16 8.99 -0.98
CA GLU A 118 11.88 9.15 -2.25
C GLU A 118 12.29 7.79 -2.86
N TYR A 119 12.57 6.78 -2.03
CA TYR A 119 12.90 5.45 -2.50
C TYR A 119 11.75 4.76 -3.25
N LEU A 120 10.50 5.06 -2.90
CA LEU A 120 9.32 4.52 -3.61
C LEU A 120 9.29 4.88 -5.10
N LYS A 121 9.97 5.92 -5.52
CA LYS A 121 10.09 6.27 -6.96
C LYS A 121 10.82 5.20 -7.79
N TYR A 122 11.58 4.34 -7.12
CA TYR A 122 12.47 3.38 -7.78
C TYR A 122 12.21 1.92 -7.39
N ASN A 123 11.40 1.71 -6.37
CA ASN A 123 11.18 0.40 -5.76
C ASN A 123 9.71 0.04 -5.70
N ASN A 124 9.39 -1.20 -6.06
CA ASN A 124 8.14 -1.83 -5.72
C ASN A 124 8.34 -2.55 -4.39
N PRO A 125 7.72 -2.08 -3.30
CA PRO A 125 7.93 -2.68 -1.98
C PRO A 125 7.26 -4.06 -1.90
N PHE A 126 7.83 -4.95 -1.09
CA PHE A 126 7.30 -6.29 -0.85
C PHE A 126 5.83 -6.30 -0.36
N LYS A 127 5.40 -5.23 0.32
CA LYS A 127 3.98 -5.09 0.73
C LYS A 127 3.01 -5.03 -0.47
N LEU A 128 3.46 -4.66 -1.68
CA LEU A 128 2.62 -4.75 -2.88
C LEU A 128 2.24 -6.21 -3.17
N SER A 129 3.22 -7.11 -3.19
CA SER A 129 3.00 -8.54 -3.43
C SER A 129 2.13 -9.15 -2.33
N MET A 130 2.37 -8.79 -1.07
CA MET A 130 1.58 -9.25 0.07
C MET A 130 0.11 -8.82 -0.04
N TYR A 131 -0.17 -7.58 -0.42
CA TYR A 131 -1.55 -7.11 -0.59
C TYR A 131 -2.25 -7.78 -1.77
N ILE A 132 -1.54 -7.98 -2.88
CA ILE A 132 -2.06 -8.72 -4.04
C ILE A 132 -2.40 -10.16 -3.63
N ALA A 133 -1.47 -10.87 -2.96
CA ALA A 133 -1.72 -12.21 -2.45
C ALA A 133 -2.90 -12.28 -1.45
N ALA A 134 -3.14 -11.19 -0.72
CA ALA A 134 -4.32 -11.06 0.16
C ALA A 134 -5.61 -10.66 -0.58
N GLY A 135 -5.60 -10.52 -1.92
CA GLY A 135 -6.75 -10.08 -2.71
C GLY A 135 -7.16 -8.62 -2.47
N LEU A 136 -6.24 -7.77 -2.02
CA LEU A 136 -6.51 -6.39 -1.67
C LEU A 136 -6.19 -5.43 -2.83
N PRO A 137 -7.15 -4.64 -3.32
CA PRO A 137 -6.90 -3.47 -4.12
C PRO A 137 -5.91 -2.50 -3.46
N ILE A 138 -5.16 -1.77 -4.26
CA ILE A 138 -4.03 -0.96 -3.81
C ILE A 138 -4.37 0.53 -3.81
N ILE A 139 -3.98 1.24 -2.75
CA ILE A 139 -3.84 2.70 -2.76
C ILE A 139 -2.36 3.01 -2.65
N CYS A 140 -1.80 3.77 -3.59
CA CYS A 140 -0.38 4.11 -3.57
C CYS A 140 -0.12 5.56 -3.99
N TRP A 141 1.08 6.04 -3.68
CA TRP A 141 1.51 7.37 -4.13
C TRP A 141 1.67 7.42 -5.65
N SER A 142 1.07 8.42 -6.30
CA SER A 142 1.02 8.58 -7.76
C SER A 142 2.39 8.68 -8.43
N LYS A 143 3.44 9.12 -7.70
CA LYS A 143 4.80 9.25 -8.21
C LYS A 143 5.71 8.06 -7.84
N SER A 144 5.15 6.99 -7.30
CA SER A 144 5.89 5.77 -6.97
C SER A 144 6.06 4.87 -8.20
N ALA A 145 7.08 3.99 -8.17
CA ALA A 145 7.20 2.93 -9.18
C ALA A 145 5.98 2.00 -9.18
N THR A 146 5.38 1.79 -8.02
CA THR A 146 4.15 1.01 -7.83
C THR A 146 2.97 1.58 -8.61
N ALA A 147 2.86 2.90 -8.76
CA ALA A 147 1.75 3.54 -9.47
C ALA A 147 1.63 3.04 -10.91
N ILE A 148 2.76 2.88 -11.60
CA ILE A 148 2.79 2.36 -12.98
C ILE A 148 2.17 0.95 -13.05
N PHE A 149 2.48 0.11 -12.08
CA PHE A 149 1.96 -1.26 -12.01
C PHE A 149 0.46 -1.27 -11.68
N VAL A 150 0.03 -0.45 -10.72
CA VAL A 150 -1.37 -0.32 -10.27
C VAL A 150 -2.25 0.18 -11.42
N GLU A 151 -1.84 1.23 -12.12
CA GLU A 151 -2.58 1.80 -13.26
C GLU A 151 -2.65 0.83 -14.43
N LYS A 152 -1.54 0.22 -14.82
CA LYS A 152 -1.47 -0.74 -15.92
C LYS A 152 -2.42 -1.93 -15.74
N ASN A 153 -2.55 -2.41 -14.52
CA ASN A 153 -3.36 -3.59 -14.20
C ASN A 153 -4.77 -3.23 -13.68
N ASN A 154 -5.09 -1.95 -13.50
CA ASN A 154 -6.36 -1.46 -12.95
C ASN A 154 -6.71 -2.13 -11.61
N ILE A 155 -5.74 -2.19 -10.67
CA ILE A 155 -5.86 -2.87 -9.37
C ILE A 155 -5.99 -1.92 -8.18
N GLY A 156 -6.29 -0.64 -8.42
CA GLY A 156 -6.44 0.32 -7.33
C GLY A 156 -6.33 1.78 -7.76
N PHE A 157 -5.89 2.61 -6.84
CA PHE A 157 -5.86 4.07 -6.97
C PHE A 157 -4.48 4.65 -6.70
N CYS A 158 -4.11 5.65 -7.51
CA CYS A 158 -2.90 6.43 -7.35
C CYS A 158 -3.26 7.82 -6.83
N ILE A 159 -2.78 8.17 -5.64
CA ILE A 159 -3.09 9.42 -4.94
C ILE A 159 -1.85 10.30 -4.78
N ASN A 160 -2.03 11.62 -4.70
CA ASN A 160 -0.95 12.55 -4.42
C ASN A 160 -0.78 12.82 -2.93
N SER A 161 -1.89 12.79 -2.18
CA SER A 161 -1.95 13.01 -0.72
C SER A 161 -2.87 11.99 -0.07
N LEU A 162 -2.60 11.62 1.18
CA LEU A 162 -3.48 10.76 1.98
C LEU A 162 -4.88 11.39 2.21
N GLU A 163 -5.01 12.72 2.11
CA GLU A 163 -6.29 13.43 2.16
C GLU A 163 -7.26 13.00 1.03
N GLU A 164 -6.76 12.39 -0.05
CA GLU A 164 -7.59 11.91 -1.16
C GLU A 164 -8.27 10.56 -0.87
N ILE A 165 -7.91 9.86 0.20
CA ILE A 165 -8.49 8.54 0.55
C ILE A 165 -9.99 8.64 0.76
N SER A 166 -10.47 9.65 1.50
CA SER A 166 -11.90 9.85 1.74
C SER A 166 -12.67 10.02 0.43
N ARG A 167 -12.09 10.74 -0.53
CA ARG A 167 -12.71 10.93 -1.85
C ARG A 167 -12.83 9.63 -2.65
N ILE A 168 -11.91 8.68 -2.46
CA ILE A 168 -12.04 7.34 -3.07
C ILE A 168 -13.32 6.69 -2.57
N PHE A 169 -13.55 6.67 -1.25
CA PHE A 169 -14.74 6.08 -0.65
C PHE A 169 -16.04 6.82 -0.96
N GLU A 170 -15.99 8.12 -1.24
CA GLU A 170 -17.14 8.91 -1.67
C GLU A 170 -17.59 8.56 -3.10
N ASN A 171 -16.66 8.15 -3.96
CA ASN A 171 -16.90 7.97 -5.39
C ASN A 171 -16.95 6.52 -5.86
N ILE A 172 -16.43 5.58 -5.09
CA ILE A 172 -16.44 4.16 -5.45
C ILE A 172 -17.75 3.50 -5.02
N ASN A 173 -18.31 2.67 -5.88
CA ASN A 173 -19.43 1.79 -5.55
C ASN A 173 -18.99 0.32 -5.50
N GLU A 174 -19.88 -0.57 -5.02
CA GLU A 174 -19.59 -2.00 -4.89
C GLU A 174 -19.19 -2.65 -6.22
N ASN A 175 -19.82 -2.28 -7.33
CA ASN A 175 -19.51 -2.86 -8.64
C ASN A 175 -18.10 -2.47 -9.12
N ASP A 176 -17.70 -1.21 -8.88
CA ASP A 176 -16.36 -0.76 -9.21
C ASP A 176 -15.32 -1.46 -8.32
N TYR A 177 -15.60 -1.62 -7.03
CA TYR A 177 -14.74 -2.34 -6.11
C TYR A 177 -14.55 -3.80 -6.51
N GLU A 178 -15.65 -4.52 -6.82
CA GLU A 178 -15.58 -5.89 -7.28
C GLU A 178 -14.78 -6.04 -8.58
N ARG A 179 -14.94 -5.11 -9.52
CA ARG A 179 -14.15 -5.11 -10.76
C ARG A 179 -12.66 -4.97 -10.48
N ILE A 180 -12.26 -4.09 -9.54
CA ILE A 180 -10.86 -3.90 -9.17
C ILE A 180 -10.32 -5.15 -8.48
N LYS A 181 -11.09 -5.77 -7.56
CA LYS A 181 -10.73 -7.05 -6.92
C LYS A 181 -10.48 -8.15 -7.94
N LEU A 182 -11.41 -8.34 -8.88
CA LEU A 182 -11.26 -9.35 -9.94
C LEU A 182 -9.99 -9.12 -10.78
N ASN A 183 -9.50 -7.88 -10.89
CA ASN A 183 -8.23 -7.62 -11.54
C ASN A 183 -7.03 -7.98 -10.65
N VAL A 184 -7.14 -7.79 -9.33
CA VAL A 184 -6.11 -8.24 -8.35
C VAL A 184 -5.96 -9.77 -8.41
N GLU A 185 -7.07 -10.50 -8.44
CA GLU A 185 -7.11 -11.97 -8.48
C GLU A 185 -6.50 -12.58 -9.77
N LYS A 186 -6.29 -11.79 -10.82
CA LYS A 186 -5.69 -12.25 -12.09
C LYS A 186 -4.17 -12.11 -12.13
N ILE A 187 -3.58 -11.49 -11.12
CA ILE A 187 -2.13 -11.29 -11.05
C ILE A 187 -1.46 -12.43 -10.31
#